data_047e6e7ed28ff89a3c9902f66ec1354e
#
_entry.id   047e6e7ed28ff89a3c9902f66ec1354e
#
_cell.length_a   1.000
_cell.length_b   1.000
_cell.length_c   1.000
_cell.angle_alpha   90.00
_cell.angle_beta   90.00
_cell.angle_gamma   90.00
#
_symmetry.space_group_name_H-M   'P 1'
#
loop_
_entity.id
_entity.type
_entity.pdbx_description
1 polymer ?
#
loop_
_entity_poly.entity_id
_entity_poly.type
_entity_poly.pdbx_seq_one_letter_code
_entity_poly.pdbx_strand_id
1 'polypeptide(L)'
;MDKTVVIVDDSKFQTLQLGRFFAEVMGFKVCATGENGEEAVDLYRVHKPALITMDLTMPKLDGRSALSQIIDEFPHARVLVISAVKGPLLLDCLAIGAKSYIEKPLRFDKEDFVRDFKATVAEILESQ
;
A
#
# COMPACT_ATOMS: atom_id res chain seq x y z
N MET A 1 -6.35 -11.22 13.87
CA MET A 1 -5.75 -10.99 12.52
C MET A 1 -4.30 -10.59 12.67
N ASP A 2 -3.43 -11.25 11.97
CA ASP A 2 -2.03 -10.86 11.96
C ASP A 2 -1.86 -9.55 11.22
N LYS A 3 -1.10 -8.65 11.81
CA LYS A 3 -0.80 -7.37 11.17
C LYS A 3 0.48 -7.52 10.36
N THR A 4 0.32 -7.92 9.09
CA THR A 4 1.44 -8.08 8.17
C THR A 4 1.28 -7.10 7.00
N VAL A 5 2.37 -6.54 6.53
CA VAL A 5 2.35 -5.57 5.42
C VAL A 5 3.51 -5.84 4.45
N VAL A 6 3.21 -5.69 3.17
CA VAL A 6 4.19 -5.59 2.09
C VAL A 6 4.15 -4.15 1.59
N ILE A 7 5.30 -3.54 1.45
CA ILE A 7 5.43 -2.14 1.03
C ILE A 7 6.09 -2.09 -0.34
N VAL A 8 5.42 -1.49 -1.33
CA VAL A 8 5.93 -1.40 -2.70
C VAL A 8 6.04 0.07 -3.11
N ASP A 9 7.27 0.50 -3.29
CA ASP A 9 7.60 1.87 -3.68
C ASP A 9 9.03 1.86 -4.24
N ASP A 10 9.28 2.53 -5.34
CA ASP A 10 10.62 2.56 -5.93
C ASP A 10 11.58 3.50 -5.20
N SER A 11 11.10 4.29 -4.27
CA SER A 11 11.91 5.15 -3.42
C SER A 11 12.31 4.41 -2.15
N LYS A 12 13.59 4.15 -1.98
CA LYS A 12 14.09 3.49 -0.76
C LYS A 12 13.82 4.32 0.49
N PHE A 13 13.89 5.64 0.38
CA PHE A 13 13.58 6.53 1.50
C PHE A 13 12.13 6.37 1.94
N GLN A 14 11.19 6.36 0.99
CA GLN A 14 9.78 6.18 1.29
C GLN A 14 9.51 4.81 1.91
N THR A 15 10.14 3.77 1.37
CA THR A 15 10.00 2.41 1.87
C THR A 15 10.47 2.30 3.32
N LEU A 16 11.62 2.91 3.64
CA LEU A 16 12.14 2.92 5.01
C LEU A 16 11.21 3.69 5.95
N GLN A 17 10.73 4.84 5.51
CA GLN A 17 9.85 5.69 6.30
C GLN A 17 8.54 4.96 6.63
N LEU A 18 7.91 4.36 5.62
CA LEU A 18 6.70 3.57 5.80
C LEU A 18 6.95 2.36 6.68
N GLY A 19 8.04 1.63 6.43
CA GLY A 19 8.37 0.43 7.19
C GLY A 19 8.55 0.72 8.67
N ARG A 20 9.26 1.78 8.99
CA ARG A 20 9.44 2.18 10.39
C ARG A 20 8.12 2.58 11.04
N PHE A 21 7.29 3.32 10.34
CA PHE A 21 6.01 3.73 10.87
C PHE A 21 5.11 2.51 11.13
N PHE A 22 4.98 1.61 10.17
CA PHE A 22 4.19 0.40 10.35
C PHE A 22 4.71 -0.46 11.50
N ALA A 23 6.02 -0.67 11.58
CA ALA A 23 6.59 -1.54 12.59
C ALA A 23 6.59 -0.92 13.98
N GLU A 24 7.06 0.32 14.10
CA GLU A 24 7.29 0.95 15.40
C GLU A 24 6.03 1.61 15.99
N VAL A 25 5.15 2.12 15.15
CA VAL A 25 3.97 2.87 15.61
C VAL A 25 2.71 2.02 15.55
N MET A 26 2.54 1.23 14.50
CA MET A 26 1.29 0.47 14.28
C MET A 26 1.39 -1.01 14.63
N GLY A 27 2.56 -1.50 14.95
CA GLY A 27 2.74 -2.89 15.38
C GLY A 27 2.62 -3.91 14.27
N PHE A 28 2.92 -3.52 13.03
CA PHE A 28 2.90 -4.44 11.89
C PHE A 28 4.23 -5.13 11.72
N LYS A 29 4.18 -6.37 11.21
CA LYS A 29 5.36 -7.04 10.69
C LYS A 29 5.49 -6.68 9.21
N VAL A 30 6.61 -6.07 8.83
CA VAL A 30 6.92 -5.79 7.43
C VAL A 30 7.50 -7.06 6.84
N CYS A 31 6.70 -7.78 6.05
CA CYS A 31 7.09 -9.07 5.47
C CYS A 31 8.15 -8.92 4.39
N ALA A 32 8.00 -7.89 3.55
CA ALA A 32 8.88 -7.66 2.42
C ALA A 32 8.64 -6.26 1.86
N THR A 33 9.59 -5.79 1.07
CA THR A 33 9.48 -4.54 0.34
C THR A 33 9.80 -4.80 -1.13
N GLY A 34 9.13 -4.08 -2.04
CA GLY A 34 9.34 -4.18 -3.47
C GLY A 34 9.52 -2.82 -4.11
N GLU A 35 10.08 -2.80 -5.31
CA GLU A 35 10.43 -1.57 -6.02
C GLU A 35 9.66 -1.37 -7.33
N ASN A 36 8.88 -2.35 -7.74
CA ASN A 36 8.11 -2.26 -8.99
C ASN A 36 6.88 -3.15 -8.92
N GLY A 37 6.03 -3.04 -9.93
CA GLY A 37 4.76 -3.76 -9.96
C GLY A 37 4.89 -5.26 -10.11
N GLU A 38 5.92 -5.73 -10.82
CA GLU A 38 6.16 -7.18 -10.94
C GLU A 38 6.48 -7.79 -9.58
N GLU A 39 7.36 -7.13 -8.82
CA GLU A 39 7.68 -7.54 -7.46
C GLU A 39 6.46 -7.49 -6.56
N ALA A 40 5.60 -6.48 -6.72
CA ALA A 40 4.38 -6.37 -5.92
C ALA A 40 3.49 -7.61 -6.07
N VAL A 41 3.27 -8.05 -7.31
CA VAL A 41 2.45 -9.23 -7.59
C VAL A 41 3.07 -10.48 -6.98
N ASP A 42 4.37 -10.68 -7.21
CA ASP A 42 5.09 -11.85 -6.69
C ASP A 42 5.11 -11.88 -5.17
N LEU A 43 5.37 -10.74 -4.54
CA LEU A 43 5.41 -10.64 -3.07
C LEU A 43 4.04 -10.89 -2.46
N TYR A 44 2.97 -10.43 -3.11
CA TYR A 44 1.64 -10.73 -2.62
C TYR A 44 1.34 -12.23 -2.68
N ARG A 45 1.72 -12.89 -3.76
CA ARG A 45 1.53 -14.33 -3.90
C ARG A 45 2.25 -15.12 -2.80
N VAL A 46 3.47 -14.71 -2.49
CA VAL A 46 4.30 -15.40 -1.50
C VAL A 46 3.80 -15.15 -0.08
N HIS A 47 3.55 -13.90 0.26
CA HIS A 47 3.30 -13.51 1.64
C HIS A 47 1.83 -13.40 2.02
N LYS A 48 0.95 -13.14 1.06
CA LYS A 48 -0.48 -12.89 1.30
C LYS A 48 -0.69 -12.03 2.54
N PRO A 49 -0.12 -10.81 2.55
CA PRO A 49 -0.15 -9.95 3.73
C PRO A 49 -1.56 -9.46 4.05
N ALA A 50 -1.76 -9.04 5.30
CA ALA A 50 -3.01 -8.40 5.67
C ALA A 50 -3.22 -7.09 4.93
N LEU A 51 -2.11 -6.42 4.53
CA LEU A 51 -2.15 -5.15 3.82
C LEU A 51 -0.96 -5.06 2.86
N ILE A 52 -1.18 -4.55 1.65
CA ILE A 52 -0.09 -4.18 0.76
C ILE A 52 -0.24 -2.70 0.40
N THR A 53 0.83 -1.92 0.56
CA THR A 53 0.86 -0.53 0.11
C THR A 53 1.49 -0.46 -1.27
N MET A 54 0.95 0.37 -2.15
CA MET A 54 1.32 0.40 -3.56
C MET A 54 1.49 1.82 -4.06
N ASP A 55 2.69 2.17 -4.51
CA ASP A 55 2.90 3.39 -5.27
C ASP A 55 2.41 3.16 -6.71
N LEU A 56 1.96 4.21 -7.37
CA LEU A 56 1.46 4.10 -8.75
C LEU A 56 2.52 4.32 -9.80
N THR A 57 3.52 5.14 -9.51
CA THR A 57 4.58 5.47 -10.47
C THR A 57 5.83 4.66 -10.16
N MET A 58 6.01 3.57 -10.89
CA MET A 58 7.14 2.66 -10.71
C MET A 58 7.60 2.12 -12.05
N PRO A 59 8.87 1.68 -12.16
CA PRO A 59 9.37 1.07 -13.39
C PRO A 59 8.78 -0.33 -13.61
N LYS A 60 8.98 -0.86 -14.79
CA LYS A 60 8.51 -2.17 -15.25
C LYS A 60 6.99 -2.22 -15.30
N LEU A 61 6.34 -2.81 -14.31
CA LEU A 61 4.89 -2.82 -14.21
C LEU A 61 4.48 -1.70 -13.25
N ASP A 62 3.60 -0.80 -13.68
CA ASP A 62 3.12 0.29 -12.83
C ASP A 62 2.16 -0.21 -11.74
N GLY A 63 1.90 0.66 -10.76
CA GLY A 63 1.08 0.26 -9.61
C GLY A 63 -0.37 -0.05 -9.95
N ARG A 64 -0.96 0.66 -10.92
CA ARG A 64 -2.34 0.39 -11.35
C ARG A 64 -2.46 -1.00 -11.98
N SER A 65 -1.52 -1.34 -12.85
CA SER A 65 -1.50 -2.66 -13.49
C SER A 65 -1.24 -3.76 -12.48
N ALA A 66 -0.33 -3.54 -11.53
CA ALA A 66 -0.06 -4.50 -10.46
C ALA A 66 -1.30 -4.69 -9.58
N LEU A 67 -1.99 -3.61 -9.23
CA LEU A 67 -3.25 -3.68 -8.47
C LEU A 67 -4.27 -4.55 -9.21
N SER A 68 -4.45 -4.32 -10.50
CA SER A 68 -5.40 -5.08 -11.30
C SER A 68 -5.07 -6.58 -11.30
N GLN A 69 -3.79 -6.93 -11.44
CA GLN A 69 -3.38 -8.34 -11.41
C GLN A 69 -3.59 -8.96 -10.04
N ILE A 70 -3.28 -8.23 -8.98
CA ILE A 70 -3.47 -8.74 -7.62
C ILE A 70 -4.95 -8.98 -7.33
N ILE A 71 -5.82 -8.03 -7.68
CA ILE A 71 -7.27 -8.16 -7.44
C ILE A 71 -7.88 -9.27 -8.28
N ASP A 72 -7.43 -9.45 -9.54
CA ASP A 72 -7.90 -10.55 -10.38
C ASP A 72 -7.61 -11.90 -9.74
N GLU A 73 -6.44 -12.06 -9.18
CA GLU A 73 -6.01 -13.31 -8.58
C GLU A 73 -6.50 -13.48 -7.13
N PHE A 74 -6.57 -12.36 -6.40
CA PHE A 74 -6.96 -12.32 -5.00
C PHE A 74 -8.01 -11.22 -4.77
N PRO A 75 -9.30 -11.51 -5.06
CA PRO A 75 -10.34 -10.46 -5.01
C PRO A 75 -10.52 -9.77 -3.66
N HIS A 76 -10.08 -10.40 -2.57
CA HIS A 76 -10.19 -9.82 -1.23
C HIS A 76 -8.90 -9.16 -0.75
N ALA A 77 -7.91 -9.02 -1.62
CA ALA A 77 -6.66 -8.36 -1.25
C ALA A 77 -6.91 -6.93 -0.77
N ARG A 78 -6.25 -6.56 0.31
CA ARG A 78 -6.33 -5.21 0.86
C ARG A 78 -5.16 -4.39 0.34
N VAL A 79 -5.42 -3.57 -0.65
CA VAL A 79 -4.42 -2.71 -1.28
C VAL A 79 -4.67 -1.26 -0.89
N LEU A 80 -3.67 -0.61 -0.33
CA LEU A 80 -3.68 0.81 -0.03
C LEU A 80 -2.73 1.50 -1.01
N VAL A 81 -3.29 2.36 -1.87
CA VAL A 81 -2.48 3.14 -2.81
C VAL A 81 -1.87 4.32 -2.07
N ILE A 82 -0.57 4.52 -2.18
CA ILE A 82 0.15 5.65 -1.59
C ILE A 82 0.96 6.30 -2.70
N SER A 83 0.54 7.47 -3.18
CA SER A 83 1.13 8.05 -4.39
C SER A 83 1.05 9.57 -4.41
N ALA A 84 1.97 10.17 -5.16
CA ALA A 84 1.91 11.60 -5.46
C ALA A 84 0.93 11.91 -6.60
N VAL A 85 0.47 10.90 -7.33
CA VAL A 85 -0.51 11.07 -8.40
C VAL A 85 -1.86 11.49 -7.81
N LYS A 86 -2.55 12.40 -8.51
CA LYS A 86 -3.86 12.92 -8.10
C LYS A 86 -4.85 12.76 -9.25
N GLY A 87 -6.13 12.89 -8.94
CA GLY A 87 -7.19 12.96 -9.94
C GLY A 87 -7.72 11.60 -10.39
N PRO A 88 -8.12 11.47 -11.68
CA PRO A 88 -8.86 10.30 -12.15
C PRO A 88 -8.18 8.96 -11.94
N LEU A 89 -6.85 8.92 -11.97
CA LEU A 89 -6.13 7.65 -11.77
C LEU A 89 -6.40 7.05 -10.39
N LEU A 90 -6.53 7.88 -9.35
CA LEU A 90 -6.87 7.40 -8.01
C LEU A 90 -8.27 6.79 -7.99
N LEU A 91 -9.22 7.43 -8.68
CA LEU A 91 -10.58 6.90 -8.79
C LEU A 91 -10.61 5.57 -9.54
N ASP A 92 -9.80 5.44 -10.60
CA ASP A 92 -9.66 4.19 -11.33
C ASP A 92 -9.16 3.08 -10.41
N CYS A 93 -8.19 3.37 -9.57
CA CYS A 93 -7.65 2.39 -8.63
C CYS A 93 -8.72 1.92 -7.63
N LEU A 94 -9.53 2.82 -7.12
CA LEU A 94 -10.63 2.45 -6.24
C LEU A 94 -11.65 1.58 -6.96
N ALA A 95 -11.97 1.90 -8.22
CA ALA A 95 -12.88 1.11 -9.04
C ALA A 95 -12.33 -0.29 -9.32
N ILE A 96 -11.02 -0.44 -9.49
CA ILE A 96 -10.38 -1.75 -9.68
C ILE A 96 -10.47 -2.59 -8.40
N GLY A 97 -10.35 -1.97 -7.24
CA GLY A 97 -10.45 -2.69 -5.99
C GLY A 97 -9.51 -2.24 -4.88
N ALA A 98 -8.78 -1.15 -5.06
CA ALA A 98 -8.02 -0.58 -3.95
C ALA A 98 -8.98 -0.17 -2.84
N LYS A 99 -8.60 -0.42 -1.60
CA LYS A 99 -9.47 -0.13 -0.47
C LYS A 99 -9.49 1.35 -0.11
N SER A 100 -8.38 2.04 -0.32
CA SER A 100 -8.29 3.48 -0.10
C SER A 100 -7.01 4.00 -0.75
N TYR A 101 -6.76 5.30 -0.59
CA TYR A 101 -5.52 5.91 -1.05
C TYR A 101 -5.06 6.98 -0.07
N ILE A 102 -3.75 7.22 -0.08
CA ILE A 102 -3.13 8.30 0.68
C ILE A 102 -2.25 9.07 -0.28
N GLU A 103 -2.39 10.39 -0.27
CA GLU A 103 -1.58 11.26 -1.11
C GLU A 103 -0.25 11.56 -0.43
N LYS A 104 0.83 11.51 -1.22
CA LYS A 104 2.13 12.01 -0.78
C LYS A 104 2.13 13.53 -0.82
N PRO A 105 2.98 14.22 -0.03
CA PRO A 105 4.08 13.68 0.77
C PRO A 105 3.61 13.04 2.08
N LEU A 106 4.40 12.09 2.56
CA LEU A 106 4.15 11.46 3.85
C LEU A 106 4.63 12.40 4.96
N ARG A 107 3.71 12.81 5.81
CA ARG A 107 3.99 13.79 6.86
C ARG A 107 3.81 13.17 8.24
N PHE A 108 4.62 12.14 8.55
CA PHE A 108 4.56 11.49 9.85
C PHE A 108 5.02 12.39 10.99
N ASP A 109 5.53 13.58 10.67
CA ASP A 109 5.83 14.65 11.63
C ASP A 109 4.59 15.49 12.02
N LYS A 110 3.46 15.29 11.37
CA LYS A 110 2.22 16.02 11.62
C LYS A 110 1.18 15.12 12.28
N GLU A 111 0.63 15.57 13.41
CA GLU A 111 -0.36 14.80 14.16
C GLU A 111 -1.60 14.44 13.33
N ASP A 112 -2.10 15.40 12.54
CA ASP A 112 -3.27 15.18 11.71
C ASP A 112 -3.02 14.10 10.67
N PHE A 113 -1.85 14.12 10.03
CA PHE A 113 -1.49 13.11 9.05
C PHE A 113 -1.41 11.73 9.68
N VAL A 114 -0.75 11.63 10.84
CA VAL A 114 -0.61 10.36 11.56
C VAL A 114 -1.98 9.81 11.94
N ARG A 115 -2.85 10.66 12.49
CA ARG A 115 -4.20 10.27 12.88
C ARG A 115 -4.97 9.72 11.69
N ASP A 116 -4.96 10.43 10.57
CA ASP A 116 -5.70 10.05 9.36
C ASP A 116 -5.13 8.77 8.74
N PHE A 117 -3.80 8.63 8.73
CA PHE A 117 -3.15 7.43 8.22
C PHE A 117 -3.56 6.20 9.04
N LYS A 118 -3.50 6.30 10.35
CA LYS A 118 -3.90 5.22 11.25
C LYS A 118 -5.37 4.85 11.07
N ALA A 119 -6.24 5.85 10.95
CA ALA A 119 -7.67 5.64 10.76
C ALA A 119 -7.93 4.92 9.44
N THR A 120 -7.27 5.34 8.36
CA THR A 120 -7.41 4.71 7.05
C THR A 120 -7.00 3.24 7.09
N VAL A 121 -5.85 2.95 7.69
CA VAL A 121 -5.39 1.55 7.81
C VAL A 121 -6.36 0.72 8.64
N ALA A 122 -6.84 1.26 9.76
CA ALA A 122 -7.79 0.55 10.61
C ALA A 122 -9.09 0.21 9.87
N GLU A 123 -9.61 1.16 9.09
CA GLU A 123 -10.81 0.93 8.27
C GLU A 123 -10.58 -0.16 7.23
N ILE A 124 -9.42 -0.17 6.60
CA ILE A 124 -9.08 -1.18 5.60
C ILE A 124 -9.04 -2.57 6.24
N LEU A 125 -8.42 -2.69 7.41
CA LEU A 125 -8.32 -3.98 8.10
C LEU A 125 -9.68 -4.51 8.56
N GLU A 126 -10.63 -3.63 8.83
CA GLU A 126 -12.01 -4.02 9.19
C GLU A 126 -12.84 -4.41 7.97
N SER A 127 -12.41 -4.04 6.76
CA SER A 127 -13.14 -4.35 5.54
C SER A 127 -13.00 -5.82 5.16
N GLN A 128 -14.02 -6.33 4.50
CA GLN A 128 -14.03 -7.72 4.04
C GLN A 128 -13.84 -7.84 2.55
#